data_1f9f2e24f5440e298606dd65802999a4
#
_entry.id   1f9f2e24f5440e298606dd65802999a4
#
_cell.length_a   1.000
_cell.length_b   1.000
_cell.length_c   1.000
_cell.angle_alpha   90.00
_cell.angle_beta   90.00
_cell.angle_gamma   90.00
#
_symmetry.space_group_name_H-M   'P 1'
#
loop_
_entity.id
_entity.type
_entity.pdbx_description
1 polymer ?
#
loop_
_entity_poly.entity_id
_entity_poly.type
_entity_poly.pdbx_seq_one_letter_code
_entity_poly.pdbx_strand_id
1 'polypeptide(L)'
;SHYDACGRALALLEDMADKGSRQLLSDVACGAVFCRAAMQGASLTLFANTTSMKDRVRAEELETACDELLDTWLPRAEARPRRASDAARKRG
;
A
#
# COMPACT_ATOMS: atom_id res chain seq x y z
N SER A 1 -15.09 5.76 -0.83
CA SER A 1 -15.59 4.67 -1.66
C SER A 1 -14.44 3.91 -2.32
N HIS A 2 -14.75 2.79 -2.92
CA HIS A 2 -13.76 1.97 -3.65
C HIS A 2 -13.09 2.75 -4.76
N TYR A 3 -13.89 3.52 -5.48
CA TYR A 3 -13.39 4.30 -6.61
C TYR A 3 -12.48 5.43 -6.16
N ASP A 4 -12.78 6.02 -5.01
CA ASP A 4 -11.95 7.11 -4.48
C ASP A 4 -10.55 6.61 -4.10
N ALA A 5 -10.47 5.47 -3.42
CA ALA A 5 -9.19 4.89 -3.04
C ALA A 5 -8.38 4.51 -4.28
N CYS A 6 -9.01 3.86 -5.26
CA CYS A 6 -8.34 3.51 -6.52
C CYS A 6 -7.92 4.75 -7.30
N GLY A 7 -8.75 5.77 -7.33
CA GLY A 7 -8.43 7.03 -8.00
C GLY A 7 -7.22 7.71 -7.40
N ARG A 8 -7.14 7.73 -6.07
CA ARG A 8 -5.97 8.30 -5.39
C ARG A 8 -4.70 7.50 -5.67
N ALA A 9 -4.81 6.17 -5.68
CA ALA A 9 -3.67 5.31 -6.02
C ALA A 9 -3.18 5.57 -7.43
N LEU A 10 -4.10 5.69 -8.39
CA LEU A 10 -3.76 5.98 -9.77
C LEU A 10 -3.10 7.35 -9.93
N ALA A 11 -3.62 8.36 -9.22
CA ALA A 11 -3.02 9.69 -9.25
C ALA A 11 -1.59 9.66 -8.73
N LEU A 12 -1.36 8.91 -7.65
CA LEU A 12 -0.02 8.75 -7.10
C LEU A 12 0.91 8.02 -8.06
N LEU A 13 0.39 7.00 -8.76
CA LEU A 13 1.16 6.28 -9.77
C LEU A 13 1.65 7.21 -10.89
N GLU A 14 0.82 8.15 -11.31
CA GLU A 14 1.19 9.09 -12.36
C GLU A 14 2.32 10.02 -11.93
N ASP A 15 2.38 10.36 -10.65
CA ASP A 15 3.41 11.23 -10.10
C ASP A 15 4.72 10.51 -9.82
N MET A 16 4.72 9.20 -9.77
CA MET A 16 5.89 8.45 -9.37
C MET A 16 6.85 8.22 -10.53
N ALA A 17 8.12 8.55 -10.30
CA ALA A 17 9.18 8.24 -11.25
C ALA A 17 9.71 6.81 -11.07
N ASP A 18 9.59 6.27 -9.86
CA ASP A 18 10.12 4.95 -9.53
C ASP A 18 9.21 3.83 -10.05
N LYS A 19 9.70 3.08 -11.02
CA LYS A 19 8.97 1.97 -11.59
C LYS A 19 8.64 0.87 -10.58
N GLY A 20 9.55 0.62 -9.64
CA GLY A 20 9.35 -0.40 -8.63
C GLY A 20 8.16 -0.07 -7.73
N SER A 21 8.10 1.17 -7.24
CA SER A 21 7.00 1.64 -6.40
C SER A 21 5.67 1.63 -7.14
N ARG A 22 5.70 2.06 -8.41
CA ARG A 22 4.49 2.04 -9.26
C ARG A 22 3.99 0.63 -9.45
N GLN A 23 4.90 -0.31 -9.71
CA GLN A 23 4.54 -1.71 -9.91
C GLN A 23 3.93 -2.29 -8.64
N LEU A 24 4.52 -2.03 -7.48
CA LEU A 24 4.02 -2.56 -6.22
C LEU A 24 2.63 -2.04 -5.88
N LEU A 25 2.41 -0.73 -6.06
CA LEU A 25 1.10 -0.16 -5.79
C LEU A 25 0.05 -0.68 -6.79
N SER A 26 0.47 -0.86 -8.04
CA SER A 26 -0.39 -1.47 -9.06
C SER A 26 -0.78 -2.90 -8.67
N ASP A 27 0.17 -3.67 -8.14
CA ASP A 27 -0.09 -5.04 -7.69
C ASP A 27 -1.10 -5.07 -6.54
N VAL A 28 -1.01 -4.13 -5.59
CA VAL A 28 -1.99 -4.01 -4.52
C VAL A 28 -3.37 -3.72 -5.09
N ALA A 29 -3.46 -2.77 -6.02
CA ALA A 29 -4.73 -2.41 -6.63
C ALA A 29 -5.32 -3.57 -7.44
N CYS A 30 -4.49 -4.28 -8.18
CA CYS A 30 -4.93 -5.47 -8.92
C CYS A 30 -5.37 -6.59 -7.97
N GLY A 31 -4.64 -6.78 -6.88
CA GLY A 31 -4.99 -7.76 -5.87
C GLY A 31 -6.36 -7.47 -5.26
N ALA A 32 -6.70 -6.20 -5.10
CA ALA A 32 -8.01 -5.79 -4.58
C ALA A 32 -9.14 -6.27 -5.49
N VAL A 33 -8.88 -6.34 -6.79
CA VAL A 33 -9.88 -6.82 -7.76
C VAL A 33 -9.91 -8.34 -7.82
N PHE A 34 -8.73 -8.99 -7.77
CA PHE A 34 -8.64 -10.42 -8.04
C PHE A 34 -8.74 -11.30 -6.80
N CYS A 35 -7.97 -11.00 -5.75
CA CYS A 35 -8.03 -11.83 -4.57
C CYS A 35 -7.34 -11.18 -3.37
N ARG A 36 -7.87 -11.49 -2.17
CA ARG A 36 -7.33 -10.96 -0.92
C ARG A 36 -5.88 -11.36 -0.68
N ALA A 37 -5.54 -12.60 -0.98
CA ALA A 37 -4.19 -13.10 -0.77
C ALA A 37 -3.17 -12.32 -1.61
N ALA A 38 -3.50 -12.04 -2.87
CA ALA A 38 -2.64 -11.24 -3.74
C ALA A 38 -2.46 -9.82 -3.20
N MET A 39 -3.57 -9.22 -2.73
CA MET A 39 -3.53 -7.88 -2.15
C MET A 39 -2.67 -7.85 -0.89
N GLN A 40 -2.83 -8.82 -0.01
CA GLN A 40 -2.04 -8.90 1.23
C GLN A 40 -0.57 -9.12 0.94
N GLY A 41 -0.24 -10.02 0.01
CA GLY A 41 1.14 -10.27 -0.37
C GLY A 41 1.81 -9.05 -0.98
N ALA A 42 1.12 -8.38 -1.91
CA ALA A 42 1.63 -7.17 -2.54
C ALA A 42 1.82 -6.04 -1.51
N SER A 43 0.90 -5.93 -0.56
CA SER A 43 0.99 -4.92 0.51
C SER A 43 2.21 -5.12 1.39
N LEU A 44 2.50 -6.36 1.76
CA LEU A 44 3.69 -6.66 2.57
C LEU A 44 4.97 -6.26 1.83
N THR A 45 5.03 -6.57 0.54
CA THR A 45 6.19 -6.20 -0.28
C THR A 45 6.32 -4.68 -0.39
N LEU A 46 5.20 -3.99 -0.58
CA LEU A 46 5.20 -2.53 -0.66
C LEU A 46 5.72 -1.91 0.63
N PHE A 47 5.21 -2.34 1.78
CA PHE A 47 5.63 -1.81 3.08
C PHE A 47 7.11 -2.10 3.37
N ALA A 48 7.60 -3.27 2.97
CA ALA A 48 9.02 -3.59 3.11
C ALA A 48 9.88 -2.64 2.29
N ASN A 49 9.42 -2.30 1.09
CA ASN A 49 10.14 -1.39 0.19
C ASN A 49 10.11 0.06 0.69
N THR A 50 8.97 0.52 1.18
CA THR A 50 8.86 1.90 1.68
C THR A 50 9.76 2.13 2.90
N THR A 51 10.00 1.09 3.69
CA THR A 51 10.89 1.18 4.87
C THR A 51 12.28 1.64 4.48
N SER A 52 12.78 1.22 3.33
CA SER A 52 14.13 1.56 2.89
C SER A 52 14.21 2.77 1.97
N MET A 53 13.08 3.42 1.67
CA MET A 53 13.07 4.60 0.82
C MET A 53 13.68 5.81 1.53
N LYS A 54 14.53 6.53 0.82
CA LYS A 54 15.15 7.75 1.35
C LYS A 54 14.16 8.91 1.39
N ASP A 55 13.29 9.00 0.40
CA ASP A 55 12.25 10.03 0.35
C ASP A 55 11.09 9.59 1.25
N ARG A 56 11.11 10.11 2.48
CA ARG A 56 10.09 9.72 3.48
C ARG A 56 8.71 10.27 3.16
N VAL A 57 8.64 11.41 2.49
CA VAL A 57 7.35 11.96 2.08
C VAL A 57 6.68 11.04 1.07
N ARG A 58 7.45 10.60 0.09
CA ARG A 58 6.94 9.69 -0.94
C ARG A 58 6.57 8.33 -0.35
N ALA A 59 7.38 7.84 0.58
CA ALA A 59 7.10 6.58 1.27
C ALA A 59 5.77 6.66 2.02
N GLU A 60 5.52 7.75 2.76
CA GLU A 60 4.27 7.94 3.48
C GLU A 60 3.07 8.05 2.54
N GLU A 61 3.24 8.71 1.41
CA GLU A 61 2.17 8.78 0.41
C GLU A 61 1.80 7.41 -0.12
N LEU A 62 2.80 6.57 -0.40
CA LEU A 62 2.58 5.20 -0.86
C LEU A 62 1.89 4.36 0.19
N GLU A 63 2.34 4.46 1.44
CA GLU A 63 1.76 3.71 2.55
C GLU A 63 0.32 4.13 2.79
N THR A 64 0.03 5.42 2.70
CA THR A 64 -1.32 5.93 2.85
C THR A 64 -2.24 5.43 1.74
N ALA A 65 -1.76 5.45 0.51
CA ALA A 65 -2.54 4.93 -0.62
C ALA A 65 -2.83 3.44 -0.46
N CYS A 66 -1.82 2.68 -0.01
CA CYS A 66 -1.98 1.26 0.25
C CYS A 66 -2.98 1.00 1.37
N ASP A 67 -2.89 1.77 2.48
CA ASP A 67 -3.82 1.65 3.60
C ASP A 67 -5.26 1.93 3.17
N GLU A 68 -5.47 2.90 2.30
CA GLU A 68 -6.81 3.19 1.78
C GLU A 68 -7.36 2.02 0.99
N LEU A 69 -6.53 1.37 0.19
CA LEU A 69 -6.95 0.19 -0.54
C LEU A 69 -7.27 -0.96 0.41
N LEU A 70 -6.44 -1.16 1.42
CA LEU A 70 -6.65 -2.21 2.41
C LEU A 70 -7.94 -1.96 3.21
N ASP A 71 -8.16 -0.71 3.63
CA ASP A 71 -9.37 -0.35 4.39
C ASP A 71 -10.64 -0.57 3.56
N THR A 72 -10.54 -0.36 2.26
CA THR A 72 -11.67 -0.53 1.35
C THR A 72 -12.00 -2.00 1.12
N TRP A 73 -10.97 -2.83 0.92
CA TRP A 73 -11.15 -4.22 0.47
C TRP A 73 -10.91 -5.26 1.56
N LEU A 74 -10.16 -4.91 2.61
CA LEU A 74 -9.88 -5.80 3.74
C LEU A 74 -10.29 -5.11 5.03
N PRO A 75 -11.43 -5.47 5.61
CA PRO A 75 -11.87 -4.89 6.88
C PRO A 75 -10.84 -5.09 8.00
N ARG A 76 -10.77 -4.12 8.91
CA ARG A 76 -9.79 -4.17 10.01
C ARG A 76 -9.98 -5.37 10.94
N ALA A 77 -11.19 -5.90 11.01
CA ALA A 77 -11.47 -7.09 11.81
C ALA A 77 -10.74 -8.33 11.30
N GLU A 78 -10.31 -8.31 10.04
CA GLU A 78 -9.54 -9.40 9.46
C GLU A 78 -8.05 -9.14 9.61
N ALA A 79 -7.23 -10.20 9.54
CA ALA A 79 -5.79 -10.06 9.62
C ALA A 79 -5.28 -9.32 8.38
N ARG A 80 -4.89 -8.06 8.54
CA ARG A 80 -4.28 -7.23 7.48
C ARG A 80 -2.79 -7.11 7.72
N PRO A 81 -1.99 -6.95 6.64
CA PRO A 81 -0.58 -6.65 6.80
C PRO A 81 -0.40 -5.32 7.54
N ARG A 82 0.63 -5.24 8.37
CA ARG A 82 0.98 -4.03 9.10
C ARG A 82 2.02 -3.24 8.32
N ARG A 83 1.91 -1.92 8.42
CA ARG A 83 2.96 -1.04 7.93
C ARG A 83 4.21 -1.24 8.77
N ALA A 84 5.38 -1.10 8.14
CA ALA A 84 6.65 -1.21 8.85
C ALA A 84 6.75 -0.22 10.01
N SER A 85 6.22 1.00 9.84
CA SER A 85 6.22 2.01 10.89
C SER A 85 5.39 1.60 12.10
N ASP A 86 4.27 0.92 11.88
CA ASP A 86 3.42 0.45 12.97
C ASP A 86 4.13 -0.65 13.77
N ALA A 87 4.80 -1.56 13.08
CA ALA A 87 5.58 -2.61 13.73
C ALA A 87 6.70 -2.01 14.57
N ALA A 88 7.39 -1.01 14.06
CA ALA A 88 8.45 -0.31 14.78
C ALA A 88 7.93 0.38 16.04
N ARG A 89 6.77 1.03 15.94
CA ARG A 89 6.15 1.70 17.10
C ARG A 89 5.79 0.72 18.19
N LYS A 90 5.33 -0.46 17.86
CA LYS A 90 4.97 -1.47 18.85
C LYS A 90 6.17 -2.03 19.60
N ARG A 91 7.33 -2.01 18.96
CA ARG A 91 8.57 -2.46 19.60
C ARG A 91 9.16 -1.43 20.56
N GLY A 92 8.89 -0.19 20.29
CA GLY A 92 9.35 0.90 21.11
C GLY A 92 8.45 1.09 22.30
#